data_d6a4e1dc6e33e063d3a741a20478e0ff
#
_entry.id   d6a4e1dc6e33e063d3a741a20478e0ff
#
_cell.length_a   1.000
_cell.length_b   1.000
_cell.length_c   1.000
_cell.angle_alpha   90.00
_cell.angle_beta   90.00
_cell.angle_gamma   90.00
#
_symmetry.space_group_name_H-M   'P 1'
#
loop_
_entity.id
_entity.type
_entity.pdbx_description
1 polymer ?
#
loop_
_entity_poly.entity_id
_entity_poly.type
_entity_poly.pdbx_seq_one_letter_code
_entity_poly.pdbx_strand_id
1 'polypeptide(L)'
;FLWKEFEKRLDKNSTAGTVALTDIAEALSESIPAGKDSSHTYYLALGRLSDPGVALSLLSQIEINSQYYRQAKLQEGLVQVGKNDVSAAKKALEVVISLDATEAEKAAGVSDQQIVELKERAILNLARLHFESKEFKEALTLYRSIDSESALFYESLSEQGWAFFMAGHPNRALGVGYGATSPHFNRQFQPDQYYLSAAVNYWLCDFSAARESIQDFVMHTREEANQLRRWSDYRTAAKEIRSNYEMKMFSVVEGMFQGVSHRNNLLGPRSLQSLGRRKSIHQALTEVAQLRSARLRLEGQNLPPRTKRNLVNSIMAREKKEQLRIGKLAMSHVDVMRSEYERALNQVRLIHLEIMTAEKDKLMNNGRSAQGQEFLGSEQQFLDSVGTTPRIWKDKKREFWKDELDSFVFNKKSQCNQAEGEERQHATK
;
A
#
# COMPACT_ATOMS: atom_id res chain seq x y z
N PHE A 1 -16.11 -9.25 -0.33
CA PHE A 1 -16.00 -7.82 0.05
C PHE A 1 -14.55 -7.36 0.20
N LEU A 2 -13.73 -8.05 0.97
CA LEU A 2 -12.28 -7.79 1.15
C LEU A 2 -11.50 -7.88 -0.17
N TRP A 3 -11.96 -8.73 -1.09
CA TRP A 3 -11.31 -8.90 -2.40
C TRP A 3 -11.49 -7.70 -3.34
N LYS A 4 -12.70 -7.19 -3.52
CA LYS A 4 -12.93 -5.96 -4.32
C LYS A 4 -12.11 -4.78 -3.80
N GLU A 5 -11.76 -4.85 -2.53
CA GLU A 5 -10.93 -3.89 -1.87
C GLU A 5 -9.45 -4.08 -2.21
N PHE A 6 -9.05 -5.31 -2.34
CA PHE A 6 -7.72 -5.75 -2.71
C PHE A 6 -7.42 -5.45 -4.20
N GLU A 7 -8.36 -5.73 -5.11
CA GLU A 7 -8.29 -5.35 -6.53
C GLU A 7 -8.03 -3.85 -6.70
N LYS A 8 -8.71 -3.02 -5.92
CA LYS A 8 -8.46 -1.57 -5.92
C LYS A 8 -7.06 -1.18 -5.46
N ARG A 9 -6.40 -1.99 -4.63
CA ARG A 9 -5.01 -1.75 -4.20
C ARG A 9 -3.99 -2.17 -5.27
N LEU A 10 -4.24 -3.25 -5.97
CA LEU A 10 -3.44 -3.70 -7.11
C LEU A 10 -3.46 -2.67 -8.24
N ASP A 11 -4.64 -2.18 -8.62
CA ASP A 11 -4.83 -1.11 -9.60
C ASP A 11 -4.10 0.19 -9.22
N LYS A 12 -4.07 0.54 -7.95
CA LYS A 12 -3.56 1.82 -7.47
C LYS A 12 -2.04 1.92 -7.40
N ASN A 13 -1.34 0.83 -7.10
CA ASN A 13 0.13 0.80 -7.15
C ASN A 13 0.65 0.80 -8.59
N SER A 14 -0.13 0.29 -9.53
CA SER A 14 0.12 0.31 -10.97
C SER A 14 -0.13 1.69 -11.59
N THR A 15 -1.24 2.34 -11.28
CA THR A 15 -1.73 3.52 -12.00
C THR A 15 -0.99 4.82 -11.70
N ALA A 16 -0.46 5.04 -10.51
CA ALA A 16 0.21 6.31 -10.19
C ALA A 16 1.63 6.43 -10.82
N GLY A 17 2.32 5.29 -11.01
CA GLY A 17 3.58 5.26 -11.75
C GLY A 17 3.37 5.22 -13.28
N THR A 18 2.26 4.62 -13.71
CA THR A 18 1.94 4.40 -15.12
C THR A 18 1.46 5.64 -15.85
N VAL A 19 0.71 6.54 -15.20
CA VAL A 19 0.19 7.76 -15.87
C VAL A 19 1.31 8.69 -16.36
N ALA A 20 2.41 8.78 -15.63
CA ALA A 20 3.57 9.57 -16.10
C ALA A 20 4.35 8.88 -17.22
N LEU A 21 4.36 7.54 -17.24
CA LEU A 21 5.00 6.73 -18.27
C LEU A 21 4.11 6.55 -19.50
N THR A 22 2.78 6.61 -19.36
CA THR A 22 1.84 6.59 -20.49
C THR A 22 1.97 7.84 -21.36
N ASP A 23 2.08 9.04 -20.75
CA ASP A 23 2.27 10.27 -21.52
C ASP A 23 3.60 10.27 -22.28
N ILE A 24 4.66 9.67 -21.70
CA ILE A 24 5.98 9.51 -22.33
C ILE A 24 5.91 8.43 -23.41
N ALA A 25 5.24 7.31 -23.16
CA ALA A 25 5.10 6.22 -24.10
C ALA A 25 4.21 6.59 -25.31
N GLU A 26 3.14 7.38 -25.10
CA GLU A 26 2.35 7.96 -26.19
C GLU A 26 3.17 8.92 -27.05
N ALA A 27 3.91 9.82 -26.42
CA ALA A 27 4.79 10.75 -27.15
C ALA A 27 5.93 10.03 -27.89
N LEU A 28 6.45 8.94 -27.34
CA LEU A 28 7.47 8.11 -27.98
C LEU A 28 6.88 7.23 -29.11
N SER A 29 5.62 6.76 -28.96
CA SER A 29 4.97 5.92 -29.99
C SER A 29 4.67 6.69 -31.28
N GLU A 30 4.54 8.00 -31.22
CA GLU A 30 4.37 8.86 -32.39
C GLU A 30 5.70 9.22 -33.09
N SER A 31 6.84 9.12 -32.38
CA SER A 31 8.13 9.65 -32.85
C SER A 31 9.17 8.60 -33.19
N ILE A 32 8.98 7.30 -32.85
CA ILE A 32 9.97 6.25 -33.05
C ILE A 32 9.35 5.12 -33.89
N PRO A 33 9.92 4.77 -35.07
CA PRO A 33 9.45 3.63 -35.83
C PRO A 33 9.61 2.35 -35.01
N ALA A 34 8.66 1.42 -35.14
CA ALA A 34 8.66 0.12 -34.49
C ALA A 34 10.01 -0.60 -34.74
N GLY A 35 10.94 -0.44 -33.84
CA GLY A 35 12.28 -1.02 -33.88
C GLY A 35 12.44 -2.03 -32.76
N LYS A 36 13.31 -3.01 -33.02
CA LYS A 36 13.63 -4.16 -32.17
C LYS A 36 14.20 -3.84 -30.77
N ASP A 37 13.99 -2.64 -30.21
CA ASP A 37 14.52 -2.28 -28.91
C ASP A 37 13.51 -2.66 -27.81
N SER A 38 13.95 -3.52 -26.89
CA SER A 38 13.16 -3.97 -25.74
C SER A 38 12.72 -2.83 -24.83
N SER A 39 13.47 -1.72 -24.78
CA SER A 39 13.10 -0.54 -24.00
C SER A 39 11.85 0.13 -24.58
N HIS A 40 11.82 0.32 -25.88
CA HIS A 40 10.67 0.88 -26.59
C HIS A 40 9.42 0.00 -26.41
N THR A 41 9.57 -1.32 -26.62
CA THR A 41 8.47 -2.29 -26.45
C THR A 41 7.94 -2.28 -25.02
N TYR A 42 8.81 -2.20 -24.00
CA TYR A 42 8.42 -2.12 -22.61
C TYR A 42 7.61 -0.86 -22.29
N TYR A 43 8.11 0.31 -22.69
CA TYR A 43 7.40 1.57 -22.44
C TYR A 43 6.10 1.68 -23.23
N LEU A 44 6.05 1.15 -24.45
CA LEU A 44 4.83 1.05 -25.25
C LEU A 44 3.78 0.17 -24.55
N ALA A 45 4.20 -0.98 -23.99
CA ALA A 45 3.32 -1.84 -23.20
C ALA A 45 2.75 -1.11 -21.99
N LEU A 46 3.57 -0.34 -21.25
CA LEU A 46 3.11 0.49 -20.14
C LEU A 46 2.09 1.54 -20.58
N GLY A 47 2.24 2.13 -21.76
CA GLY A 47 1.28 3.06 -22.37
C GLY A 47 -0.03 2.41 -22.78
N ARG A 48 -0.07 1.09 -22.92
CA ARG A 48 -1.24 0.31 -23.35
C ARG A 48 -1.89 -0.53 -22.25
N LEU A 49 -1.57 -0.28 -20.98
CA LEU A 49 -2.16 -1.02 -19.86
C LEU A 49 -3.69 -0.91 -19.74
N SER A 50 -4.29 0.13 -20.35
CA SER A 50 -5.74 0.24 -20.50
C SER A 50 -6.35 -0.80 -21.45
N ASP A 51 -5.52 -1.40 -22.33
CA ASP A 51 -5.87 -2.54 -23.19
C ASP A 51 -5.01 -3.75 -22.81
N PRO A 52 -5.51 -4.60 -21.89
CA PRO A 52 -4.75 -5.74 -21.38
C PRO A 52 -4.25 -6.70 -22.47
N GLY A 53 -4.99 -6.86 -23.56
CA GLY A 53 -4.62 -7.74 -24.66
C GLY A 53 -3.38 -7.24 -25.39
N VAL A 54 -3.37 -5.96 -25.75
CA VAL A 54 -2.23 -5.31 -26.40
C VAL A 54 -1.02 -5.26 -25.46
N ALA A 55 -1.24 -4.89 -24.20
CA ALA A 55 -0.16 -4.83 -23.20
C ALA A 55 0.54 -6.19 -23.04
N LEU A 56 -0.21 -7.27 -22.87
CA LEU A 56 0.33 -8.63 -22.74
C LEU A 56 1.09 -9.07 -24.00
N SER A 57 0.55 -8.77 -25.20
CA SER A 57 1.23 -9.06 -26.46
C SER A 57 2.58 -8.36 -26.56
N LEU A 58 2.69 -7.10 -26.12
CA LEU A 58 3.95 -6.36 -26.11
C LEU A 58 4.91 -6.88 -25.02
N LEU A 59 4.42 -7.14 -23.82
CA LEU A 59 5.25 -7.65 -22.72
C LEU A 59 5.85 -9.03 -23.04
N SER A 60 5.10 -9.88 -23.74
CA SER A 60 5.57 -11.20 -24.15
C SER A 60 6.71 -11.18 -25.20
N GLN A 61 6.91 -10.07 -25.91
CA GLN A 61 7.99 -9.90 -26.86
C GLN A 61 9.34 -9.55 -26.21
N ILE A 62 9.34 -9.24 -24.91
CA ILE A 62 10.54 -8.89 -24.18
C ILE A 62 11.24 -10.16 -23.73
N GLU A 63 12.42 -10.42 -24.32
CA GLU A 63 13.20 -11.63 -24.09
C GLU A 63 14.03 -11.55 -22.81
N ILE A 64 14.46 -12.71 -22.28
CA ILE A 64 15.23 -12.85 -21.05
C ILE A 64 16.58 -12.12 -21.08
N ASN A 65 17.12 -11.90 -22.25
CA ASN A 65 18.37 -11.16 -22.48
C ASN A 65 18.17 -9.61 -22.42
N SER A 66 16.97 -9.14 -22.16
CA SER A 66 16.67 -7.73 -21.97
C SER A 66 16.77 -7.32 -20.49
N GLN A 67 17.33 -6.14 -20.22
CA GLN A 67 17.31 -5.53 -18.89
C GLN A 67 15.89 -5.26 -18.37
N TYR A 68 14.88 -5.25 -19.23
CA TYR A 68 13.48 -5.01 -18.87
C TYR A 68 12.68 -6.30 -18.64
N TYR A 69 13.28 -7.48 -18.84
CA TYR A 69 12.55 -8.75 -18.75
C TYR A 69 11.87 -8.96 -17.40
N ARG A 70 12.58 -8.70 -16.29
CA ARG A 70 12.02 -8.84 -14.95
C ARG A 70 10.87 -7.87 -14.70
N GLN A 71 11.01 -6.60 -15.11
CA GLN A 71 9.94 -5.62 -15.03
C GLN A 71 8.75 -6.01 -15.91
N ALA A 72 9.02 -6.54 -17.11
CA ALA A 72 7.98 -7.00 -18.03
C ALA A 72 7.18 -8.16 -17.41
N LYS A 73 7.85 -9.14 -16.80
CA LYS A 73 7.18 -10.24 -16.10
C LYS A 73 6.38 -9.79 -14.88
N LEU A 74 6.88 -8.82 -14.13
CA LEU A 74 6.10 -8.21 -13.05
C LEU A 74 4.83 -7.54 -13.59
N GLN A 75 4.93 -6.74 -14.64
CA GLN A 75 3.77 -6.10 -15.27
C GLN A 75 2.81 -7.12 -15.90
N GLU A 76 3.32 -8.16 -16.54
CA GLU A 76 2.51 -9.27 -17.05
C GLU A 76 1.67 -9.89 -15.94
N GLY A 77 2.29 -10.20 -14.78
CA GLY A 77 1.59 -10.72 -13.62
C GLY A 77 0.47 -9.78 -13.14
N LEU A 78 0.74 -8.48 -13.04
CA LEU A 78 -0.25 -7.48 -12.61
C LEU A 78 -1.40 -7.33 -13.62
N VAL A 79 -1.12 -7.37 -14.92
CA VAL A 79 -2.17 -7.32 -15.96
C VAL A 79 -3.04 -8.58 -15.92
N GLN A 80 -2.45 -9.76 -15.68
CA GLN A 80 -3.20 -11.02 -15.56
C GLN A 80 -4.09 -11.02 -14.30
N VAL A 81 -3.65 -10.41 -13.20
CA VAL A 81 -4.51 -10.16 -12.01
C VAL A 81 -5.73 -9.34 -12.42
N GLY A 82 -5.53 -8.23 -13.13
CA GLY A 82 -6.64 -7.39 -13.60
C GLY A 82 -7.61 -8.12 -14.55
N LYS A 83 -7.16 -9.17 -15.24
CA LYS A 83 -7.99 -10.06 -16.05
C LYS A 83 -8.64 -11.21 -15.28
N ASN A 84 -8.33 -11.33 -13.99
CA ASN A 84 -8.75 -12.44 -13.14
C ASN A 84 -8.17 -13.81 -13.57
N ASP A 85 -7.04 -13.80 -14.30
CA ASP A 85 -6.29 -15.02 -14.61
C ASP A 85 -5.22 -15.29 -13.54
N VAL A 86 -5.69 -15.84 -12.42
CA VAL A 86 -4.84 -16.11 -11.24
C VAL A 86 -3.68 -17.05 -11.57
N SER A 87 -3.91 -18.04 -12.44
CA SER A 87 -2.87 -19.03 -12.79
C SER A 87 -1.73 -18.39 -13.59
N ALA A 88 -2.05 -17.60 -14.61
CA ALA A 88 -1.06 -16.89 -15.40
C ALA A 88 -0.33 -15.83 -14.57
N ALA A 89 -1.06 -15.13 -13.67
CA ALA A 89 -0.49 -14.16 -12.77
C ALA A 89 0.53 -14.79 -11.80
N LYS A 90 0.19 -15.91 -11.13
CA LYS A 90 1.12 -16.64 -10.25
C LYS A 90 2.40 -17.02 -10.99
N LYS A 91 2.28 -17.64 -12.18
CA LYS A 91 3.44 -18.03 -12.99
C LYS A 91 4.36 -16.86 -13.36
N ALA A 92 3.79 -15.75 -13.79
CA ALA A 92 4.59 -14.57 -14.15
C ALA A 92 5.34 -13.99 -12.94
N LEU A 93 4.69 -13.92 -11.76
CA LEU A 93 5.31 -13.43 -10.54
C LEU A 93 6.38 -14.38 -10.00
N GLU A 94 6.15 -15.69 -10.08
CA GLU A 94 7.15 -16.72 -9.72
C GLU A 94 8.43 -16.60 -10.55
N VAL A 95 8.33 -16.28 -11.84
CA VAL A 95 9.48 -16.01 -12.70
C VAL A 95 10.29 -14.83 -12.17
N VAL A 96 9.63 -13.74 -11.75
CA VAL A 96 10.33 -12.56 -11.17
C VAL A 96 11.11 -12.93 -9.92
N ILE A 97 10.51 -13.77 -9.06
CA ILE A 97 11.10 -14.17 -7.76
C ILE A 97 12.29 -15.10 -7.95
N SER A 98 12.14 -16.12 -8.82
CA SER A 98 13.14 -17.16 -9.01
C SER A 98 14.32 -16.74 -9.89
N LEU A 99 14.14 -15.69 -10.72
CA LEU A 99 15.18 -15.26 -11.65
C LEU A 99 16.37 -14.64 -10.91
N ASP A 100 17.57 -15.13 -11.18
CA ASP A 100 18.80 -14.50 -10.73
C ASP A 100 19.12 -13.23 -11.53
N ALA A 101 20.07 -12.42 -11.07
CA ALA A 101 20.53 -11.24 -11.80
C ALA A 101 21.05 -11.63 -13.18
N THR A 102 20.38 -11.17 -14.24
CA THR A 102 20.76 -11.49 -15.62
C THR A 102 21.98 -10.69 -16.07
N GLU A 103 22.74 -11.21 -17.04
CA GLU A 103 23.88 -10.48 -17.61
C GLU A 103 23.44 -9.15 -18.25
N ALA A 104 22.23 -9.09 -18.81
CA ALA A 104 21.68 -7.86 -19.36
C ALA A 104 21.39 -6.81 -18.28
N GLU A 105 20.86 -7.21 -17.12
CA GLU A 105 20.65 -6.33 -15.96
C GLU A 105 21.99 -5.81 -15.44
N LYS A 106 23.01 -6.65 -15.30
CA LYS A 106 24.35 -6.28 -14.88
C LYS A 106 25.01 -5.31 -15.86
N ALA A 107 24.96 -5.62 -17.15
CA ALA A 107 25.51 -4.76 -18.20
C ALA A 107 24.84 -3.40 -18.28
N ALA A 108 23.56 -3.31 -17.95
CA ALA A 108 22.79 -2.08 -17.87
C ALA A 108 22.99 -1.31 -16.58
N GLY A 109 23.76 -1.84 -15.61
CA GLY A 109 24.01 -1.21 -14.33
C GLY A 109 22.80 -1.25 -13.37
N VAL A 110 21.91 -2.23 -13.52
CA VAL A 110 20.82 -2.47 -12.57
C VAL A 110 21.42 -2.95 -11.26
N SER A 111 21.15 -2.22 -10.16
CA SER A 111 21.70 -2.58 -8.87
C SER A 111 20.99 -3.77 -8.24
N ASP A 112 21.69 -4.52 -7.37
CA ASP A 112 21.10 -5.61 -6.60
C ASP A 112 19.90 -5.13 -5.78
N GLN A 113 19.96 -3.92 -5.24
CA GLN A 113 18.85 -3.30 -4.52
C GLN A 113 17.60 -3.15 -5.40
N GLN A 114 17.75 -2.76 -6.66
CA GLN A 114 16.62 -2.66 -7.59
C GLN A 114 16.03 -4.03 -7.92
N ILE A 115 16.86 -5.06 -8.03
CA ILE A 115 16.42 -6.43 -8.24
C ILE A 115 15.63 -6.93 -7.01
N VAL A 116 16.14 -6.70 -5.81
CA VAL A 116 15.46 -7.04 -4.54
C VAL A 116 14.10 -6.33 -4.47
N GLU A 117 14.03 -5.03 -4.74
CA GLU A 117 12.76 -4.29 -4.74
C GLU A 117 11.72 -4.88 -5.71
N LEU A 118 12.13 -5.34 -6.89
CA LEU A 118 11.23 -5.97 -7.86
C LEU A 118 10.78 -7.36 -7.40
N LYS A 119 11.70 -8.16 -6.82
CA LYS A 119 11.36 -9.46 -6.22
C LYS A 119 10.38 -9.30 -5.07
N GLU A 120 10.60 -8.39 -4.15
CA GLU A 120 9.70 -8.14 -3.02
C GLU A 120 8.30 -7.69 -3.48
N ARG A 121 8.21 -6.87 -4.52
CA ARG A 121 6.92 -6.52 -5.13
C ARG A 121 6.21 -7.74 -5.72
N ALA A 122 6.95 -8.62 -6.38
CA ALA A 122 6.39 -9.86 -6.90
C ALA A 122 5.93 -10.78 -5.75
N ILE A 123 6.73 -10.93 -4.69
CA ILE A 123 6.39 -11.71 -3.48
C ILE A 123 5.11 -11.17 -2.85
N LEU A 124 5.01 -9.85 -2.64
CA LEU A 124 3.83 -9.25 -2.05
C LEU A 124 2.55 -9.52 -2.88
N ASN A 125 2.64 -9.37 -4.20
CA ASN A 125 1.50 -9.62 -5.07
C ASN A 125 1.15 -11.13 -5.16
N LEU A 126 2.15 -12.01 -5.17
CA LEU A 126 1.93 -13.45 -5.14
C LEU A 126 1.28 -13.89 -3.82
N ALA A 127 1.72 -13.32 -2.68
CA ALA A 127 1.12 -13.56 -1.37
C ALA A 127 -0.38 -13.15 -1.36
N ARG A 128 -0.70 -12.03 -1.98
CA ARG A 128 -2.08 -11.58 -2.16
C ARG A 128 -2.94 -12.56 -2.95
N LEU A 129 -2.40 -13.09 -4.05
CA LEU A 129 -3.11 -14.10 -4.86
C LEU A 129 -3.35 -15.40 -4.08
N HIS A 130 -2.39 -15.84 -3.25
CA HIS A 130 -2.60 -16.97 -2.36
C HIS A 130 -3.64 -16.67 -1.28
N PHE A 131 -3.59 -15.48 -0.67
CA PHE A 131 -4.61 -15.06 0.30
C PHE A 131 -6.02 -15.08 -0.29
N GLU A 132 -6.18 -14.58 -1.51
CA GLU A 132 -7.47 -14.61 -2.22
C GLU A 132 -7.94 -16.02 -2.50
N SER A 133 -7.03 -16.86 -2.92
CA SER A 133 -7.33 -18.29 -3.14
C SER A 133 -7.60 -19.05 -1.84
N LYS A 134 -7.58 -18.36 -0.67
CA LYS A 134 -7.68 -18.94 0.69
C LYS A 134 -6.54 -19.91 1.04
N GLU A 135 -5.45 -19.81 0.34
CA GLU A 135 -4.19 -20.54 0.59
C GLU A 135 -3.36 -19.73 1.61
N PHE A 136 -3.90 -19.63 2.84
CA PHE A 136 -3.37 -18.69 3.86
C PHE A 136 -1.96 -19.05 4.33
N LYS A 137 -1.61 -20.34 4.32
CA LYS A 137 -0.27 -20.80 4.70
C LYS A 137 0.79 -20.30 3.72
N GLU A 138 0.52 -20.46 2.45
CA GLU A 138 1.39 -20.02 1.34
C GLU A 138 1.49 -18.49 1.36
N ALA A 139 0.38 -17.79 1.54
CA ALA A 139 0.34 -16.34 1.66
C ALA A 139 1.22 -15.86 2.83
N LEU A 140 1.07 -16.44 4.02
CA LEU A 140 1.85 -16.09 5.21
C LEU A 140 3.34 -16.36 5.01
N THR A 141 3.72 -17.47 4.38
CA THR A 141 5.11 -17.79 4.07
C THR A 141 5.73 -16.71 3.19
N LEU A 142 5.03 -16.26 2.17
CA LEU A 142 5.47 -15.21 1.26
C LEU A 142 5.53 -13.84 1.95
N TYR A 143 4.51 -13.45 2.70
CA TYR A 143 4.53 -12.17 3.43
C TYR A 143 5.73 -12.09 4.38
N ARG A 144 6.06 -13.18 5.08
CA ARG A 144 7.16 -13.23 6.04
C ARG A 144 8.54 -13.30 5.38
N SER A 145 8.63 -13.61 4.11
CA SER A 145 9.90 -13.57 3.37
C SER A 145 10.32 -12.14 2.98
N ILE A 146 9.47 -11.13 3.18
CA ILE A 146 9.81 -9.73 2.96
C ILE A 146 10.64 -9.22 4.14
N ASP A 147 11.84 -8.71 3.83
CA ASP A 147 12.81 -8.26 4.83
C ASP A 147 12.27 -7.09 5.66
N SER A 148 12.62 -7.05 6.95
CA SER A 148 12.21 -5.98 7.87
C SER A 148 12.72 -4.59 7.48
N GLU A 149 13.80 -4.50 6.70
CA GLU A 149 14.34 -3.25 6.16
C GLU A 149 13.65 -2.83 4.84
N SER A 150 12.83 -3.71 4.26
CA SER A 150 12.10 -3.41 3.03
C SER A 150 11.12 -2.27 3.20
N ALA A 151 10.97 -1.47 2.14
CA ALA A 151 9.92 -0.46 2.07
C ALA A 151 8.50 -1.07 2.09
N LEU A 152 8.36 -2.36 1.75
CA LEU A 152 7.10 -3.10 1.72
C LEU A 152 6.82 -3.86 3.02
N PHE A 153 7.76 -3.86 3.98
CA PHE A 153 7.64 -4.63 5.22
C PHE A 153 6.37 -4.29 6.01
N TYR A 154 6.07 -3.01 6.16
CA TYR A 154 4.86 -2.60 6.88
C TYR A 154 3.57 -3.06 6.18
N GLU A 155 3.52 -2.97 4.86
CA GLU A 155 2.37 -3.42 4.07
C GLU A 155 2.20 -4.94 4.20
N SER A 156 3.30 -5.68 4.10
CA SER A 156 3.34 -7.12 4.35
C SER A 156 2.86 -7.48 5.76
N LEU A 157 3.37 -6.80 6.79
CA LEU A 157 2.98 -7.02 8.17
C LEU A 157 1.48 -6.78 8.38
N SER A 158 0.96 -5.70 7.78
CA SER A 158 -0.46 -5.38 7.81
C SER A 158 -1.34 -6.50 7.23
N GLU A 159 -0.92 -7.05 6.10
CA GLU A 159 -1.67 -8.09 5.38
C GLU A 159 -1.53 -9.46 6.07
N GLN A 160 -0.40 -9.73 6.73
CA GLN A 160 -0.24 -10.91 7.60
C GLN A 160 -1.30 -10.96 8.70
N GLY A 161 -1.63 -9.82 9.31
CA GLY A 161 -2.65 -9.76 10.34
C GLY A 161 -4.01 -10.28 9.83
N TRP A 162 -4.41 -9.86 8.65
CA TRP A 162 -5.63 -10.37 8.00
C TRP A 162 -5.52 -11.84 7.61
N ALA A 163 -4.37 -12.28 7.12
CA ALA A 163 -4.16 -13.68 6.74
C ALA A 163 -4.25 -14.60 7.98
N PHE A 164 -3.66 -14.22 9.11
CA PHE A 164 -3.83 -14.96 10.36
C PHE A 164 -5.28 -14.99 10.84
N PHE A 165 -5.99 -13.85 10.77
CA PHE A 165 -7.39 -13.81 11.17
C PHE A 165 -8.28 -14.72 10.31
N MET A 166 -8.11 -14.63 8.99
CA MET A 166 -8.88 -15.47 8.06
C MET A 166 -8.51 -16.96 8.14
N ALA A 167 -7.28 -17.28 8.54
CA ALA A 167 -6.84 -18.64 8.82
C ALA A 167 -7.33 -19.20 10.17
N GLY A 168 -8.01 -18.37 10.99
CA GLY A 168 -8.54 -18.80 12.28
C GLY A 168 -7.60 -18.63 13.47
N HIS A 169 -6.60 -17.77 13.35
CA HIS A 169 -5.60 -17.48 14.39
C HIS A 169 -5.72 -16.06 14.95
N PRO A 170 -6.82 -15.71 15.67
CA PRO A 170 -7.11 -14.36 16.13
C PRO A 170 -6.03 -13.80 17.04
N ASN A 171 -5.42 -14.63 17.89
CA ASN A 171 -4.35 -14.19 18.79
C ASN A 171 -3.07 -13.77 18.04
N ARG A 172 -2.77 -14.43 16.94
CA ARG A 172 -1.67 -14.04 16.04
C ARG A 172 -2.03 -12.77 15.27
N ALA A 173 -3.25 -12.69 14.76
CA ALA A 173 -3.73 -11.47 14.09
C ALA A 173 -3.60 -10.24 14.98
N LEU A 174 -4.02 -10.33 16.25
CA LEU A 174 -3.84 -9.26 17.24
C LEU A 174 -2.36 -8.95 17.49
N GLY A 175 -1.51 -9.97 17.57
CA GLY A 175 -0.08 -9.81 17.80
C GLY A 175 0.60 -9.03 16.68
N VAL A 176 0.37 -9.45 15.44
CA VAL A 176 0.89 -8.77 14.25
C VAL A 176 0.32 -7.35 14.13
N GLY A 177 -0.99 -7.18 14.38
CA GLY A 177 -1.63 -5.86 14.44
C GLY A 177 -0.97 -4.94 15.46
N TYR A 178 -0.63 -5.46 16.65
CA TYR A 178 0.10 -4.73 17.67
C TYR A 178 1.51 -4.32 17.19
N GLY A 179 2.25 -5.23 16.57
CA GLY A 179 3.54 -4.93 15.94
C GLY A 179 3.44 -3.81 14.89
N ALA A 180 2.39 -3.82 14.08
CA ALA A 180 2.13 -2.80 13.08
C ALA A 180 1.76 -1.42 13.67
N THR A 181 1.31 -1.35 14.94
CA THR A 181 1.10 -0.07 15.66
C THR A 181 2.35 0.42 16.39
N SER A 182 3.48 -0.23 16.23
CA SER A 182 4.74 0.12 16.89
C SER A 182 5.24 1.53 16.50
N PRO A 183 6.06 2.18 17.34
CA PRO A 183 6.66 3.48 17.03
C PRO A 183 7.47 3.51 15.74
N HIS A 184 7.99 2.38 15.27
CA HIS A 184 8.69 2.27 13.99
C HIS A 184 7.83 2.74 12.80
N PHE A 185 6.51 2.59 12.93
CA PHE A 185 5.55 2.94 11.88
C PHE A 185 4.70 4.18 12.16
N ASN A 186 5.02 4.96 13.18
CA ASN A 186 4.27 6.17 13.57
C ASN A 186 4.01 7.16 12.42
N ARG A 187 4.84 7.09 11.39
CA ARG A 187 4.75 7.98 10.23
C ARG A 187 4.01 7.33 9.04
N GLN A 188 3.45 6.14 9.21
CA GLN A 188 2.67 5.48 8.16
C GLN A 188 1.18 5.78 8.35
N PHE A 189 0.52 6.18 7.27
CA PHE A 189 -0.93 6.35 7.29
C PHE A 189 -1.57 5.04 6.81
N GLN A 190 -1.97 4.21 7.78
CA GLN A 190 -2.68 2.97 7.51
C GLN A 190 -3.75 2.73 8.58
N PRO A 191 -4.97 3.16 8.33
CA PRO A 191 -6.09 3.03 9.27
C PRO A 191 -6.54 1.57 9.48
N ASP A 192 -6.20 0.66 8.57
CA ASP A 192 -6.67 -0.72 8.54
C ASP A 192 -6.21 -1.54 9.77
N GLN A 193 -5.09 -1.19 10.43
CA GLN A 193 -4.59 -1.92 11.59
C GLN A 193 -5.53 -1.81 12.80
N TYR A 194 -6.05 -0.63 13.03
CA TYR A 194 -7.02 -0.41 14.12
C TYR A 194 -8.34 -1.11 13.83
N TYR A 195 -8.75 -1.16 12.55
CA TYR A 195 -9.91 -1.90 12.12
C TYR A 195 -9.72 -3.42 12.31
N LEU A 196 -8.57 -3.99 11.99
CA LEU A 196 -8.27 -5.40 12.23
C LEU A 196 -8.43 -5.74 13.71
N SER A 197 -7.81 -4.94 14.60
CA SER A 197 -7.90 -5.18 16.05
C SER A 197 -9.35 -5.11 16.55
N ALA A 198 -10.14 -4.17 16.06
CA ALA A 198 -11.57 -4.07 16.41
C ALA A 198 -12.35 -5.30 15.91
N ALA A 199 -12.11 -5.74 14.67
CA ALA A 199 -12.78 -6.90 14.07
C ALA A 199 -12.44 -8.20 14.81
N VAL A 200 -11.17 -8.41 15.14
CA VAL A 200 -10.73 -9.62 15.87
C VAL A 200 -11.29 -9.63 17.30
N ASN A 201 -11.24 -8.51 18.02
CA ASN A 201 -11.80 -8.44 19.38
C ASN A 201 -13.33 -8.61 19.38
N TYR A 202 -14.03 -8.03 18.39
CA TYR A 202 -15.47 -8.28 18.20
C TYR A 202 -15.74 -9.77 17.97
N TRP A 203 -14.98 -10.42 17.10
CA TRP A 203 -15.10 -11.84 16.83
C TRP A 203 -14.86 -12.72 18.06
N LEU A 204 -13.95 -12.32 18.95
CA LEU A 204 -13.70 -12.96 20.25
C LEU A 204 -14.78 -12.65 21.30
N CYS A 205 -15.82 -11.89 20.97
CA CYS A 205 -16.82 -11.33 21.90
C CYS A 205 -16.23 -10.46 23.02
N ASP A 206 -14.99 -9.99 22.85
CA ASP A 206 -14.37 -9.01 23.75
C ASP A 206 -14.78 -7.60 23.31
N PHE A 207 -16.04 -7.26 23.58
CA PHE A 207 -16.64 -5.99 23.16
C PHE A 207 -15.97 -4.77 23.79
N SER A 208 -15.41 -4.93 24.99
CA SER A 208 -14.65 -3.85 25.65
C SER A 208 -13.39 -3.53 24.87
N ALA A 209 -12.57 -4.51 24.54
CA ALA A 209 -11.35 -4.32 23.76
C ALA A 209 -11.65 -3.91 22.29
N ALA A 210 -12.77 -4.36 21.73
CA ALA A 210 -13.21 -3.91 20.41
C ALA A 210 -13.52 -2.40 20.41
N ARG A 211 -14.21 -1.89 21.43
CA ARG A 211 -14.47 -0.43 21.60
C ARG A 211 -13.19 0.37 21.82
N GLU A 212 -12.26 -0.15 22.60
CA GLU A 212 -10.94 0.48 22.78
C GLU A 212 -10.22 0.61 21.44
N SER A 213 -10.20 -0.43 20.65
CA SER A 213 -9.61 -0.40 19.28
C SER A 213 -10.30 0.61 18.37
N ILE A 214 -11.63 0.78 18.48
CA ILE A 214 -12.39 1.81 17.76
C ILE A 214 -12.00 3.22 18.23
N GLN A 215 -11.83 3.42 19.52
CA GLN A 215 -11.38 4.70 20.07
C GLN A 215 -9.97 5.04 19.60
N ASP A 216 -9.06 4.07 19.60
CA ASP A 216 -7.71 4.21 19.10
C ASP A 216 -7.71 4.60 17.61
N PHE A 217 -8.55 3.95 16.79
CA PHE A 217 -8.75 4.35 15.41
C PHE A 217 -9.10 5.84 15.27
N VAL A 218 -10.12 6.30 16.03
CA VAL A 218 -10.56 7.68 15.96
C VAL A 218 -9.48 8.65 16.42
N MET A 219 -8.81 8.36 17.54
CA MET A 219 -7.75 9.22 18.07
C MET A 219 -6.57 9.37 17.12
N HIS A 220 -6.12 8.26 16.51
CA HIS A 220 -4.94 8.26 15.66
C HIS A 220 -5.17 8.75 14.22
N THR A 221 -6.43 8.76 13.75
CA THR A 221 -6.73 9.09 12.35
C THR A 221 -7.46 10.43 12.19
N ARG A 222 -8.10 10.96 13.23
CA ARG A 222 -9.02 12.11 13.16
C ARG A 222 -8.40 13.36 12.54
N GLU A 223 -7.19 13.71 12.98
CA GLU A 223 -6.54 14.95 12.51
C GLU A 223 -6.19 14.86 11.03
N GLU A 224 -5.52 13.77 10.62
CA GLU A 224 -5.16 13.55 9.22
C GLU A 224 -6.38 13.42 8.33
N ALA A 225 -7.43 12.74 8.79
CA ALA A 225 -8.69 12.66 8.07
C ALA A 225 -9.31 14.04 7.79
N ASN A 226 -9.29 14.93 8.77
CA ASN A 226 -9.78 16.31 8.61
C ASN A 226 -8.93 17.08 7.59
N GLN A 227 -7.64 16.86 7.57
CA GLN A 227 -6.73 17.49 6.60
C GLN A 227 -6.95 16.93 5.19
N LEU A 228 -7.10 15.60 5.04
CA LEU A 228 -7.41 14.97 3.75
C LEU A 228 -8.75 15.47 3.18
N ARG A 229 -9.77 15.68 4.03
CA ARG A 229 -11.07 16.23 3.61
C ARG A 229 -10.98 17.62 3.03
N ARG A 230 -10.05 18.46 3.48
CA ARG A 230 -9.86 19.83 2.93
C ARG A 230 -9.48 19.83 1.45
N TRP A 231 -9.04 18.71 0.91
CA TRP A 231 -8.69 18.53 -0.49
C TRP A 231 -9.79 17.83 -1.30
N SER A 232 -10.98 17.58 -0.71
CA SER A 232 -12.04 16.78 -1.31
C SER A 232 -12.59 17.35 -2.62
N ASP A 233 -12.59 18.67 -2.75
CA ASP A 233 -13.24 19.37 -3.87
C ASP A 233 -12.37 19.48 -5.12
N TYR A 234 -11.14 18.97 -5.06
CA TYR A 234 -10.19 19.04 -6.17
C TYR A 234 -10.72 18.46 -7.47
N ARG A 235 -11.36 17.28 -7.44
CA ARG A 235 -11.83 16.60 -8.65
C ARG A 235 -13.03 17.28 -9.29
N THR A 236 -13.89 17.89 -8.50
CA THR A 236 -15.11 18.55 -8.95
C THR A 236 -14.87 20.01 -9.34
N ALA A 237 -13.71 20.57 -8.96
CA ALA A 237 -13.37 21.96 -9.26
C ALA A 237 -13.21 22.22 -10.76
N ALA A 238 -13.51 23.43 -11.19
CA ALA A 238 -13.22 23.89 -12.54
C ALA A 238 -11.70 23.82 -12.85
N LYS A 239 -11.32 23.72 -14.14
CA LYS A 239 -9.94 23.52 -14.60
C LYS A 239 -8.94 24.52 -13.98
N GLU A 240 -9.32 25.80 -13.91
CA GLU A 240 -8.46 26.85 -13.34
C GLU A 240 -8.24 26.65 -11.84
N ILE A 241 -9.31 26.33 -11.11
CA ILE A 241 -9.25 26.06 -9.66
C ILE A 241 -8.43 24.79 -9.41
N ARG A 242 -8.59 23.74 -10.23
CA ARG A 242 -7.74 22.52 -10.15
C ARG A 242 -6.27 22.85 -10.31
N SER A 243 -5.92 23.68 -11.28
CA SER A 243 -4.54 24.11 -11.50
C SER A 243 -3.97 24.82 -10.25
N ASN A 244 -4.78 25.62 -9.54
CA ASN A 244 -4.36 26.26 -8.30
C ASN A 244 -4.15 25.25 -7.16
N TYR A 245 -5.00 24.24 -7.04
CA TYR A 245 -4.80 23.11 -6.08
C TYR A 245 -3.52 22.34 -6.40
N GLU A 246 -3.28 22.04 -7.68
CA GLU A 246 -2.07 21.35 -8.14
C GLU A 246 -0.80 22.13 -7.78
N MET A 247 -0.75 23.43 -8.07
CA MET A 247 0.37 24.29 -7.71
C MET A 247 0.57 24.39 -6.20
N LYS A 248 -0.50 24.49 -5.43
CA LYS A 248 -0.45 24.52 -3.98
C LYS A 248 0.09 23.21 -3.41
N MET A 249 -0.39 22.07 -3.96
CA MET A 249 0.10 20.76 -3.56
C MET A 249 1.57 20.57 -3.96
N PHE A 250 1.98 20.99 -5.14
CA PHE A 250 3.39 21.02 -5.53
C PHE A 250 4.25 21.75 -4.49
N SER A 251 3.84 22.96 -4.06
CA SER A 251 4.56 23.71 -3.04
C SER A 251 4.68 22.99 -1.69
N VAL A 252 3.63 22.24 -1.29
CA VAL A 252 3.64 21.41 -0.07
C VAL A 252 4.67 20.28 -0.20
N VAL A 253 4.65 19.57 -1.33
CA VAL A 253 5.56 18.45 -1.61
C VAL A 253 7.02 18.95 -1.71
N GLU A 254 7.25 20.02 -2.46
CA GLU A 254 8.58 20.61 -2.61
C GLU A 254 9.16 21.07 -1.27
N GLY A 255 8.35 21.77 -0.45
CA GLY A 255 8.76 22.21 0.89
C GLY A 255 9.15 21.05 1.80
N MET A 256 8.42 19.93 1.74
CA MET A 256 8.77 18.72 2.47
C MET A 256 10.18 18.22 2.10
N PHE A 257 10.51 18.15 0.82
CA PHE A 257 11.84 17.71 0.35
C PHE A 257 12.96 18.71 0.66
N GLN A 258 12.64 19.98 0.80
CA GLN A 258 13.60 21.02 1.20
C GLN A 258 13.77 21.11 2.72
N GLY A 259 13.05 20.31 3.51
CA GLY A 259 13.09 20.36 4.96
C GLY A 259 12.43 21.62 5.54
N VAL A 260 11.66 22.35 4.74
CA VAL A 260 10.93 23.55 5.18
C VAL A 260 9.64 23.09 5.87
N SER A 261 9.58 23.28 7.19
CA SER A 261 8.34 23.05 7.95
C SER A 261 7.33 24.15 7.59
N HIS A 262 6.38 23.81 6.73
CA HIS A 262 5.26 24.72 6.48
C HIS A 262 4.35 24.79 7.71
N ARG A 263 4.32 25.91 8.37
CA ARG A 263 3.42 26.21 9.51
C ARG A 263 1.93 26.09 9.14
N ASN A 264 1.60 26.06 7.88
CA ASN A 264 0.26 25.76 7.37
C ASN A 264 0.19 24.29 6.99
N ASN A 265 0.01 23.40 7.96
CA ASN A 265 -0.12 21.96 7.77
C ASN A 265 -1.39 21.63 6.96
N LEU A 266 -1.28 21.70 5.64
CA LEU A 266 -2.36 21.32 4.71
C LEU A 266 -2.53 19.80 4.63
N LEU A 267 -1.46 19.06 4.96
CA LEU A 267 -1.43 17.60 5.10
C LEU A 267 -0.70 17.25 6.40
N GLY A 268 -1.14 16.17 7.03
CA GLY A 268 -0.50 15.63 8.20
C GLY A 268 0.84 14.96 7.91
N PRO A 269 1.66 14.73 8.93
CA PRO A 269 3.01 14.18 8.76
C PRO A 269 3.02 12.79 8.11
N ARG A 270 2.02 11.95 8.38
CA ARG A 270 1.88 10.61 7.81
C ARG A 270 1.53 10.67 6.32
N SER A 271 0.60 11.56 5.96
CA SER A 271 0.20 11.79 4.57
C SER A 271 1.37 12.34 3.75
N LEU A 272 2.13 13.29 4.30
CA LEU A 272 3.33 13.84 3.66
C LEU A 272 4.39 12.76 3.44
N GLN A 273 4.65 11.92 4.44
CA GLN A 273 5.64 10.86 4.30
C GLN A 273 5.21 9.80 3.29
N SER A 274 3.92 9.46 3.23
CA SER A 274 3.38 8.56 2.20
C SER A 274 3.61 9.12 0.80
N LEU A 275 3.44 10.43 0.61
CA LEU A 275 3.81 11.12 -0.64
C LEU A 275 5.32 11.05 -0.91
N GLY A 276 6.14 11.29 0.12
CA GLY A 276 7.60 11.30 0.02
C GLY A 276 8.22 9.95 -0.39
N ARG A 277 7.55 8.85 -0.16
CA ARG A 277 7.99 7.50 -0.57
C ARG A 277 7.72 7.19 -2.04
N ARG A 278 6.98 8.04 -2.75
CA ARG A 278 6.64 7.81 -4.16
C ARG A 278 7.81 8.12 -5.09
N LYS A 279 8.39 7.08 -5.69
CA LYS A 279 9.50 7.20 -6.64
C LYS A 279 9.17 8.16 -7.80
N SER A 280 7.93 8.14 -8.29
CA SER A 280 7.46 9.05 -9.34
C SER A 280 7.51 10.53 -8.93
N ILE A 281 7.24 10.85 -7.67
CA ILE A 281 7.34 12.21 -7.13
C ILE A 281 8.82 12.63 -7.02
N HIS A 282 9.68 11.75 -6.51
CA HIS A 282 11.13 11.99 -6.44
C HIS A 282 11.75 12.27 -7.81
N GLN A 283 11.43 11.42 -8.79
CA GLN A 283 11.93 11.60 -10.16
C GLN A 283 11.48 12.92 -10.77
N ALA A 284 10.20 13.26 -10.61
CA ALA A 284 9.66 14.51 -11.11
C ALA A 284 10.26 15.76 -10.41
N LEU A 285 10.50 15.69 -9.10
CA LEU A 285 11.19 16.77 -8.37
C LEU A 285 12.64 16.94 -8.84
N THR A 286 13.34 15.82 -9.11
CA THR A 286 14.68 15.85 -9.69
C THR A 286 14.68 16.54 -11.06
N GLU A 287 13.68 16.27 -11.90
CA GLU A 287 13.52 16.93 -13.20
C GLU A 287 13.29 18.44 -13.05
N VAL A 288 12.44 18.87 -12.12
CA VAL A 288 12.26 20.29 -11.81
C VAL A 288 13.59 20.95 -11.35
N ALA A 289 14.35 20.27 -10.49
CA ALA A 289 15.64 20.76 -10.04
C ALA A 289 16.65 20.90 -11.20
N GLN A 290 16.68 19.94 -12.12
CA GLN A 290 17.50 19.98 -13.33
C GLN A 290 17.11 21.13 -14.26
N LEU A 291 15.80 21.36 -14.48
CA LEU A 291 15.29 22.47 -15.27
C LEU A 291 15.69 23.83 -14.67
N ARG A 292 15.57 23.99 -13.36
CA ARG A 292 16.04 25.20 -12.65
C ARG A 292 17.54 25.42 -12.81
N SER A 293 18.33 24.37 -12.63
CA SER A 293 19.80 24.45 -12.84
C SER A 293 20.16 24.80 -14.27
N ALA A 294 19.44 24.25 -15.26
CA ALA A 294 19.65 24.58 -16.68
C ALA A 294 19.29 26.04 -16.95
N ARG A 295 18.19 26.55 -16.39
CA ARG A 295 17.84 27.97 -16.49
C ARG A 295 18.92 28.89 -15.94
N LEU A 296 19.39 28.62 -14.72
CA LEU A 296 20.45 29.43 -14.09
C LEU A 296 21.74 29.42 -14.92
N ARG A 297 22.14 28.24 -15.45
CA ARG A 297 23.33 28.17 -16.34
C ARG A 297 23.14 28.98 -17.61
N LEU A 298 21.92 28.95 -18.20
CA LEU A 298 21.63 29.68 -19.43
C LEU A 298 21.61 31.19 -19.19
N GLU A 299 21.15 31.66 -18.04
CA GLU A 299 21.16 33.05 -17.63
C GLU A 299 22.58 33.60 -17.50
N GLY A 300 23.57 32.77 -17.12
CA GLY A 300 24.99 33.11 -17.04
C GLY A 300 25.73 33.08 -18.39
N GLN A 301 25.13 32.51 -19.46
CA GLN A 301 25.80 32.43 -20.77
C GLN A 301 25.65 33.70 -21.60
N ASN A 302 26.69 34.02 -22.40
CA ASN A 302 26.70 35.14 -23.33
C ASN A 302 26.04 34.72 -24.67
N LEU A 303 24.71 34.71 -24.72
CA LEU A 303 23.90 34.39 -25.88
C LEU A 303 23.20 35.65 -26.44
N PRO A 304 22.84 35.68 -27.74
CA PRO A 304 22.00 36.73 -28.29
C PRO A 304 20.72 36.92 -27.46
N PRO A 305 20.32 38.17 -27.11
CA PRO A 305 19.25 38.42 -26.15
C PRO A 305 17.90 37.76 -26.52
N ARG A 306 17.58 37.72 -27.81
CA ARG A 306 16.33 37.09 -28.31
C ARG A 306 16.36 35.57 -28.15
N THR A 307 17.47 34.93 -28.48
CA THR A 307 17.68 33.47 -28.33
C THR A 307 17.64 33.09 -26.87
N LYS A 308 18.35 33.80 -26.00
CA LYS A 308 18.38 33.60 -24.55
C LYS A 308 16.97 33.67 -23.96
N ARG A 309 16.20 34.71 -24.30
CA ARG A 309 14.80 34.86 -23.83
C ARG A 309 13.92 33.72 -24.26
N ASN A 310 14.01 33.29 -25.53
CA ASN A 310 13.20 32.19 -26.04
C ASN A 310 13.53 30.88 -25.32
N LEU A 311 14.78 30.54 -25.09
CA LEU A 311 15.22 29.35 -24.36
C LEU A 311 14.77 29.39 -22.90
N VAL A 312 14.96 30.50 -22.21
CA VAL A 312 14.53 30.69 -20.81
C VAL A 312 13.01 30.50 -20.71
N ASN A 313 12.21 31.11 -21.59
CA ASN A 313 10.76 30.97 -21.61
C ASN A 313 10.34 29.50 -21.85
N SER A 314 11.01 28.80 -22.74
CA SER A 314 10.75 27.38 -23.00
C SER A 314 11.02 26.52 -21.75
N ILE A 315 12.16 26.75 -21.07
CA ILE A 315 12.48 26.03 -19.81
C ILE A 315 11.45 26.35 -18.72
N MET A 316 11.07 27.61 -18.56
CA MET A 316 10.07 28.02 -17.56
C MET A 316 8.69 27.39 -17.84
N ALA A 317 8.29 27.32 -19.11
CA ALA A 317 7.04 26.66 -19.49
C ALA A 317 7.07 25.16 -19.14
N ARG A 318 8.18 24.49 -19.42
CA ARG A 318 8.39 23.08 -19.06
C ARG A 318 8.44 22.87 -17.55
N GLU A 319 9.18 23.74 -16.81
CA GLU A 319 9.21 23.71 -15.35
C GLU A 319 7.79 23.80 -14.77
N LYS A 320 6.98 24.77 -15.23
CA LYS A 320 5.59 24.93 -14.77
C LYS A 320 4.73 23.70 -15.09
N LYS A 321 4.91 23.08 -16.26
CA LYS A 321 4.20 21.85 -16.64
C LYS A 321 4.54 20.71 -15.66
N GLU A 322 5.82 20.52 -15.32
CA GLU A 322 6.26 19.51 -14.38
C GLU A 322 5.78 19.78 -12.95
N GLN A 323 5.78 21.01 -12.50
CA GLN A 323 5.22 21.41 -11.21
C GLN A 323 3.74 21.03 -11.09
N LEU A 324 2.94 21.33 -12.12
CA LEU A 324 1.53 20.94 -12.19
C LEU A 324 1.38 19.41 -12.21
N ARG A 325 2.24 18.68 -12.93
CA ARG A 325 2.24 17.23 -12.96
C ARG A 325 2.48 16.62 -11.58
N ILE A 326 3.48 17.14 -10.84
CA ILE A 326 3.75 16.70 -9.47
C ILE A 326 2.55 16.97 -8.56
N GLY A 327 1.98 18.16 -8.65
CA GLY A 327 0.80 18.52 -7.89
C GLY A 327 -0.38 17.60 -8.17
N LYS A 328 -0.64 17.28 -9.44
CA LYS A 328 -1.68 16.34 -9.86
C LYS A 328 -1.45 14.92 -9.31
N LEU A 329 -0.21 14.41 -9.39
CA LEU A 329 0.15 13.12 -8.83
C LEU A 329 -0.05 13.08 -7.32
N ALA A 330 0.36 14.12 -6.62
CA ALA A 330 0.18 14.23 -5.18
C ALA A 330 -1.29 14.33 -4.79
N MET A 331 -2.10 15.11 -5.51
CA MET A 331 -3.56 15.19 -5.29
C MET A 331 -4.25 13.86 -5.52
N SER A 332 -3.89 13.12 -6.58
CA SER A 332 -4.42 11.79 -6.83
C SER A 332 -4.10 10.82 -5.67
N HIS A 333 -2.90 10.92 -5.09
CA HIS A 333 -2.53 10.11 -3.94
C HIS A 333 -3.30 10.51 -2.66
N VAL A 334 -3.53 11.79 -2.44
CA VAL A 334 -4.38 12.29 -1.35
C VAL A 334 -5.82 11.73 -1.46
N ASP A 335 -6.37 11.69 -2.67
CA ASP A 335 -7.69 11.08 -2.90
C ASP A 335 -7.71 9.58 -2.56
N VAL A 336 -6.62 8.87 -2.85
CA VAL A 336 -6.47 7.46 -2.47
C VAL A 336 -6.46 7.30 -0.96
N MET A 337 -5.60 8.04 -0.24
CA MET A 337 -5.52 7.99 1.22
C MET A 337 -6.85 8.33 1.88
N ARG A 338 -7.56 9.35 1.36
CA ARG A 338 -8.89 9.71 1.83
C ARG A 338 -9.89 8.56 1.67
N SER A 339 -9.90 7.95 0.51
CA SER A 339 -10.78 6.81 0.19
C SER A 339 -10.50 5.60 1.10
N GLU A 340 -9.23 5.35 1.43
CA GLU A 340 -8.81 4.29 2.37
C GLU A 340 -9.30 4.60 3.80
N TYR A 341 -9.14 5.83 4.24
CA TYR A 341 -9.66 6.26 5.53
C TYR A 341 -11.19 6.14 5.62
N GLU A 342 -11.93 6.67 4.65
CA GLU A 342 -13.39 6.64 4.65
C GLU A 342 -13.91 5.20 4.67
N ARG A 343 -13.21 4.29 4.02
CA ARG A 343 -13.53 2.87 4.03
C ARG A 343 -13.29 2.25 5.40
N ALA A 344 -12.12 2.44 5.98
CA ALA A 344 -11.82 1.93 7.31
C ALA A 344 -12.79 2.51 8.35
N LEU A 345 -13.14 3.79 8.24
CA LEU A 345 -14.14 4.43 9.10
C LEU A 345 -15.52 3.76 8.99
N ASN A 346 -15.96 3.42 7.78
CA ASN A 346 -17.24 2.73 7.58
C ASN A 346 -17.22 1.32 8.17
N GLN A 347 -16.11 0.59 8.06
CA GLN A 347 -15.96 -0.72 8.68
C GLN A 347 -15.97 -0.63 10.21
N VAL A 348 -15.25 0.32 10.77
CA VAL A 348 -15.25 0.57 12.22
C VAL A 348 -16.65 0.92 12.73
N ARG A 349 -17.41 1.72 11.98
CA ARG A 349 -18.82 2.04 12.31
C ARG A 349 -19.72 0.81 12.28
N LEU A 350 -19.54 -0.08 11.31
CA LEU A 350 -20.29 -1.33 11.24
C LEU A 350 -20.01 -2.21 12.45
N ILE A 351 -18.74 -2.41 12.81
CA ILE A 351 -18.38 -3.17 14.02
C ILE A 351 -19.00 -2.53 15.28
N HIS A 352 -18.98 -1.20 15.37
CA HIS A 352 -19.61 -0.52 16.52
C HIS A 352 -21.10 -0.79 16.62
N LEU A 353 -21.84 -0.77 15.50
CA LEU A 353 -23.26 -1.10 15.43
C LEU A 353 -23.50 -2.57 15.79
N GLU A 354 -22.68 -3.48 15.32
CA GLU A 354 -22.77 -4.90 15.65
C GLU A 354 -22.52 -5.17 17.14
N ILE A 355 -21.54 -4.49 17.74
CA ILE A 355 -21.31 -4.56 19.20
C ILE A 355 -22.56 -4.11 19.96
N MET A 356 -23.14 -2.96 19.58
CA MET A 356 -24.35 -2.44 20.24
C MET A 356 -25.52 -3.41 20.10
N THR A 357 -25.68 -4.05 18.93
CA THR A 357 -26.73 -5.03 18.68
C THR A 357 -26.51 -6.28 19.51
N ALA A 358 -25.30 -6.83 19.53
CA ALA A 358 -24.96 -8.03 20.31
C ALA A 358 -25.16 -7.80 21.81
N GLU A 359 -24.81 -6.64 22.33
CA GLU A 359 -25.05 -6.29 23.75
C GLU A 359 -26.53 -6.14 24.06
N LYS A 360 -27.28 -5.49 23.17
CA LYS A 360 -28.74 -5.42 23.30
C LYS A 360 -29.38 -6.82 23.33
N ASP A 361 -28.99 -7.68 22.42
CA ASP A 361 -29.51 -9.06 22.33
C ASP A 361 -29.14 -9.87 23.59
N LYS A 362 -27.92 -9.68 24.12
CA LYS A 362 -27.48 -10.27 25.39
C LYS A 362 -28.35 -9.81 26.56
N LEU A 363 -28.72 -8.54 26.60
CA LEU A 363 -29.60 -7.98 27.62
C LEU A 363 -31.06 -8.44 27.47
N MET A 364 -31.56 -8.56 26.22
CA MET A 364 -32.96 -8.95 25.95
C MET A 364 -33.20 -10.43 26.10
N ASN A 365 -32.21 -11.28 25.85
CA ASN A 365 -32.35 -12.75 25.80
C ASN A 365 -31.82 -13.45 27.06
N ASN A 366 -31.62 -12.75 28.19
CA ASN A 366 -31.11 -13.30 29.44
C ASN A 366 -29.88 -14.20 29.25
N GLY A 367 -28.95 -13.79 28.43
CA GLY A 367 -27.65 -14.47 28.31
C GLY A 367 -27.51 -15.55 27.22
N ARG A 368 -28.48 -15.75 26.34
CA ARG A 368 -28.29 -16.65 25.18
C ARG A 368 -27.33 -15.97 24.19
N SER A 369 -26.11 -16.49 24.16
CA SER A 369 -25.04 -15.97 23.28
C SER A 369 -25.13 -16.50 21.85
N ALA A 370 -24.71 -15.66 20.88
CA ALA A 370 -24.47 -16.10 19.52
C ALA A 370 -23.41 -17.21 19.49
N GLN A 371 -23.64 -18.26 18.74
CA GLN A 371 -22.70 -19.38 18.57
C GLN A 371 -21.41 -18.89 17.92
N GLY A 372 -20.29 -18.94 18.65
CA GLY A 372 -18.96 -18.79 18.07
C GLY A 372 -18.66 -19.99 17.16
N GLN A 373 -18.11 -19.73 15.98
CA GLN A 373 -17.62 -20.80 15.11
C GLN A 373 -16.39 -21.47 15.75
N GLU A 374 -16.44 -22.79 15.90
CA GLU A 374 -15.26 -23.59 16.29
C GLU A 374 -14.26 -23.64 15.13
N PHE A 375 -13.00 -23.32 15.42
CA PHE A 375 -11.90 -23.47 14.46
C PHE A 375 -11.37 -24.90 14.44
N LEU A 376 -11.23 -25.43 13.22
CA LEU A 376 -10.68 -26.76 12.94
C LEU A 376 -9.15 -26.71 12.91
N GLY A 377 -8.53 -27.29 13.92
CA GLY A 377 -7.08 -27.53 13.98
C GLY A 377 -6.38 -26.92 15.20
N SER A 378 -5.28 -27.54 15.63
CA SER A 378 -4.48 -26.98 16.71
C SER A 378 -3.63 -25.82 16.18
N GLU A 379 -3.69 -24.68 16.87
CA GLU A 379 -2.89 -23.48 16.56
C GLU A 379 -1.40 -23.81 16.46
N GLN A 380 -0.93 -24.73 17.31
CA GLN A 380 0.48 -25.15 17.32
C GLN A 380 0.90 -25.86 16.03
N GLN A 381 0.09 -26.77 15.49
CA GLN A 381 0.42 -27.46 14.23
C GLN A 381 0.48 -26.51 13.04
N PHE A 382 -0.38 -25.50 13.00
CA PHE A 382 -0.32 -24.48 11.98
C PHE A 382 0.93 -23.61 12.12
N LEU A 383 1.25 -23.16 13.34
CA LEU A 383 2.43 -22.32 13.63
C LEU A 383 3.73 -23.05 13.28
N ASP A 384 3.86 -24.33 13.63
CA ASP A 384 5.01 -25.18 13.28
C ASP A 384 5.17 -25.30 11.76
N SER A 385 4.05 -25.33 11.03
CA SER A 385 4.05 -25.42 9.57
C SER A 385 4.50 -24.13 8.86
N VAL A 386 4.35 -22.97 9.52
CA VAL A 386 4.75 -21.64 9.02
C VAL A 386 6.14 -21.22 9.55
N GLY A 387 6.78 -22.07 10.37
CA GLY A 387 8.14 -21.84 10.90
C GLY A 387 8.22 -20.75 11.96
N THR A 388 7.15 -20.53 12.75
CA THR A 388 7.14 -19.52 13.81
C THR A 388 7.30 -20.14 15.18
N THR A 389 8.31 -19.73 15.93
CA THR A 389 8.32 -19.86 17.39
C THR A 389 7.54 -18.69 17.98
N PRO A 390 6.36 -18.91 18.60
CA PRO A 390 5.61 -17.83 19.20
C PRO A 390 6.36 -17.28 20.41
N ARG A 391 6.63 -15.98 20.43
CA ARG A 391 7.12 -15.28 21.62
C ARG A 391 5.94 -14.67 22.35
N ILE A 392 5.64 -15.17 23.55
CA ILE A 392 4.62 -14.61 24.42
C ILE A 392 5.25 -13.41 25.12
N TRP A 393 4.84 -12.22 24.76
CA TRP A 393 5.29 -11.00 25.42
C TRP A 393 4.48 -10.79 26.72
N LYS A 394 5.13 -10.93 27.86
CA LYS A 394 4.49 -10.82 29.18
C LYS A 394 4.48 -9.40 29.74
N ASP A 395 5.23 -8.48 29.19
CA ASP A 395 5.47 -7.19 29.81
C ASP A 395 4.95 -6.00 28.98
N LYS A 396 4.21 -5.10 29.65
CA LYS A 396 3.70 -3.85 29.08
C LYS A 396 4.79 -2.79 28.86
N LYS A 397 6.06 -3.13 29.00
CA LYS A 397 7.18 -2.27 28.59
C LYS A 397 7.20 -2.26 27.07
N ARG A 398 6.78 -1.16 26.48
CA ARG A 398 6.65 -0.92 25.02
C ARG A 398 8.00 -0.89 24.32
N GLU A 399 8.76 -1.98 24.41
CA GLU A 399 9.97 -2.22 23.64
C GLU A 399 9.57 -2.97 22.38
N PHE A 400 9.85 -2.39 21.23
CA PHE A 400 9.59 -2.98 19.93
C PHE A 400 10.90 -3.14 19.19
N TRP A 401 11.27 -4.40 18.94
CA TRP A 401 12.40 -4.74 18.09
C TRP A 401 11.88 -5.01 16.68
N LYS A 402 12.51 -4.42 15.68
CA LYS A 402 11.99 -4.40 14.29
C LYS A 402 11.88 -5.80 13.69
N ASP A 403 12.81 -6.69 14.04
CA ASP A 403 12.86 -8.09 13.63
C ASP A 403 11.87 -9.00 14.38
N GLU A 404 11.16 -8.49 15.39
CA GLU A 404 10.19 -9.24 16.20
C GLU A 404 8.74 -8.80 15.95
N LEU A 405 8.51 -7.81 15.11
CA LEU A 405 7.18 -7.18 14.95
C LEU A 405 6.11 -8.14 14.40
N ASP A 406 6.51 -9.18 13.68
CA ASP A 406 5.63 -10.23 13.17
C ASP A 406 5.45 -11.40 14.14
N SER A 407 6.17 -11.39 15.28
CA SER A 407 6.27 -12.51 16.22
C SER A 407 5.39 -12.38 17.45
N PHE A 408 4.74 -11.22 17.67
CA PHE A 408 3.86 -11.03 18.82
C PHE A 408 2.63 -11.93 18.75
N VAL A 409 2.22 -12.44 19.92
CA VAL A 409 1.02 -13.27 20.09
C VAL A 409 0.27 -12.85 21.33
N PHE A 410 -1.02 -12.71 21.24
CA PHE A 410 -1.91 -12.54 22.40
C PHE A 410 -2.35 -13.90 22.93
N ASN A 411 -2.79 -13.96 24.18
CA ASN A 411 -3.39 -15.15 24.79
C ASN A 411 -4.79 -14.79 25.27
N LYS A 412 -5.66 -14.44 24.33
CA LYS A 412 -7.07 -14.16 24.61
C LYS A 412 -7.91 -15.41 24.37
N LYS A 413 -8.85 -15.67 25.28
CA LYS A 413 -9.89 -16.67 25.11
C LYS A 413 -11.15 -16.00 24.54
N SER A 414 -11.90 -16.70 23.71
CA SER A 414 -13.21 -16.22 23.30
C SER A 414 -14.13 -16.05 24.52
N GLN A 415 -14.82 -14.93 24.57
CA GLN A 415 -15.79 -14.62 25.63
C GLN A 415 -17.23 -14.94 25.19
N CYS A 416 -17.42 -15.48 23.99
CA CYS A 416 -18.74 -15.75 23.43
C CYS A 416 -19.57 -16.72 24.27
N ASN A 417 -18.92 -17.67 24.97
CA ASN A 417 -19.60 -18.76 25.74
C ASN A 417 -19.45 -18.60 27.26
N GLN A 418 -18.89 -17.50 27.77
CA GLN A 418 -18.67 -17.35 29.23
C GLN A 418 -19.95 -17.21 30.04
N ALA A 419 -21.07 -16.79 29.41
CA ALA A 419 -22.35 -16.65 30.07
C ALA A 419 -22.98 -18.00 30.50
N GLU A 420 -22.66 -19.09 29.80
CA GLU A 420 -23.19 -20.43 30.16
C GLU A 420 -22.48 -21.10 31.35
N GLY A 421 -21.22 -20.72 31.60
CA GLY A 421 -20.39 -21.28 32.68
C GLY A 421 -20.73 -20.73 34.06
N GLU A 422 -21.08 -19.44 34.15
CA GLU A 422 -21.41 -18.79 35.42
C GLU A 422 -22.80 -19.15 35.94
N GLU A 423 -23.79 -19.32 35.08
CA GLU A 423 -25.15 -19.80 35.51
C GLU A 423 -25.13 -21.22 36.05
N ARG A 424 -24.27 -22.11 35.55
CA ARG A 424 -24.14 -23.48 36.10
C ARG A 424 -23.48 -23.52 37.48
N GLN A 425 -22.66 -22.54 37.82
CA GLN A 425 -22.03 -22.44 39.16
C GLN A 425 -22.98 -21.81 40.21
N HIS A 426 -23.93 -20.99 39.78
CA HIS A 426 -24.93 -20.41 40.70
C HIS A 426 -26.17 -21.27 40.88
N ALA A 427 -26.46 -22.22 39.96
CA ALA A 427 -27.56 -23.17 40.08
C ALA A 427 -27.22 -24.41 40.95
N THR A 428 -25.96 -24.54 41.36
CA THR A 428 -25.47 -25.66 42.19
C THR A 428 -25.05 -25.20 43.60
N LYS A 429 -25.41 -24.01 44.03
CA LYS A 429 -25.38 -23.51 45.43
C LYS A 429 -26.80 -23.17 45.86
#